data_5b38f8f2499d39f255f80cd39b06382f
#
_entry.id   5b38f8f2499d39f255f80cd39b06382f
#
_cell.length_a   1.000
_cell.length_b   1.000
_cell.length_c   1.000
_cell.angle_alpha   90.00
_cell.angle_beta   90.00
_cell.angle_gamma   90.00
#
_symmetry.space_group_name_H-M   'P 1'
#
loop_
_entity.id
_entity.type
_entity.pdbx_description
1 polymer ?
#
loop_
_entity_poly.entity_id
_entity_poly.type
_entity_poly.pdbx_seq_one_letter_code
_entity_poly.pdbx_strand_id
1 'polypeptide(L)'
;LDETQATLLNAGRYHASHGLLRIELRHQLRDSGHGVREDLLEAVLTVRNASDRPQRVEIGFGTSLRPGGAGGAQQVYLPLSAAGLFGDGRFAALGVRGFLKDCNQPVAAGEFACHYLEPMASQPAERETRALLLAPVVDVFDSRQPWRVALFTPSDEPARFSAVTRTPLFGGPGGADKAGQTTWRASRCVTVAAGSAHTQRCWLLLHEGDAAVAWRAFQQFAHREEFDVPGWVREMKVHYYDFLSSAEGGEGRRGDGYEGDLPRFREFRVGLATQHGYYPAIGDFIQPDRKTWQAMRGDKRGAAAMSFGKMRARIQATRAAGAKAAIYMHAALFDDAAPCFDRLRECVQVDASGQRMDFGWTGPDTAGKTWRASLGSAEWRAHLLQQAGWIMDILRPDAIVMDETFAGLGYDHHAGRTGPTSAGAIDFYRRLRALVRSFGADKAFFTSDCSMSPFVLWADGECGDHAYPGLLGQALYTQAPVRYLAALGGKPWRPCAWHFQQMWPAQMKLARQVGAGVGVSNGWLEYTGLTRLPAETKAAMLADIQTLFDARG
;
A
#
# COMPACT_ATOMS: atom_id res chain seq x y z
N LEU A 1 2.63 -33.69 -10.56
CA LEU A 1 3.80 -34.15 -9.80
C LEU A 1 3.30 -34.89 -8.60
N ASP A 2 3.70 -36.15 -8.48
CA ASP A 2 3.36 -36.98 -7.35
C ASP A 2 4.00 -36.39 -6.08
N GLU A 3 3.21 -36.15 -5.02
CA GLU A 3 3.62 -35.43 -3.78
C GLU A 3 4.59 -36.26 -2.90
N THR A 4 5.27 -37.27 -3.46
CA THR A 4 6.10 -38.16 -2.69
C THR A 4 7.46 -37.52 -2.35
N GLN A 5 7.56 -37.19 -1.06
CA GLN A 5 8.81 -37.05 -0.29
C GLN A 5 9.90 -36.14 -0.87
N ALA A 6 9.71 -34.82 -0.72
CA ALA A 6 10.88 -33.95 -0.71
C ALA A 6 11.63 -34.08 0.62
N THR A 7 12.61 -34.97 0.67
CA THR A 7 13.65 -34.88 1.69
C THR A 7 14.42 -33.60 1.41
N LEU A 8 14.47 -32.67 2.37
CA LEU A 8 15.27 -31.46 2.27
C LEU A 8 16.75 -31.83 2.10
N LEU A 9 17.22 -31.80 0.88
CA LEU A 9 18.65 -31.87 0.56
C LEU A 9 19.20 -30.45 0.60
N ASN A 10 20.43 -30.26 1.05
CA ASN A 10 21.09 -28.94 1.13
C ASN A 10 21.09 -28.16 -0.19
N ALA A 11 21.04 -28.84 -1.30
CA ALA A 11 20.78 -28.31 -2.63
C ALA A 11 20.26 -29.40 -3.54
N GLY A 12 19.34 -29.06 -4.45
CA GLY A 12 18.79 -30.03 -5.38
C GLY A 12 18.33 -29.39 -6.69
N ARG A 13 18.33 -30.20 -7.72
CA ARG A 13 17.85 -29.85 -9.04
C ARG A 13 16.95 -30.95 -9.57
N TYR A 14 15.73 -30.61 -9.93
CA TYR A 14 14.73 -31.56 -10.40
C TYR A 14 14.23 -31.15 -11.78
N HIS A 15 13.95 -32.12 -12.62
CA HIS A 15 13.39 -31.91 -13.95
C HIS A 15 12.13 -32.76 -14.07
N ALA A 16 11.09 -32.14 -14.62
CA ALA A 16 9.86 -32.82 -14.97
C ALA A 16 9.33 -32.28 -16.30
N SER A 17 8.43 -33.04 -16.93
CA SER A 17 7.72 -32.56 -18.09
C SER A 17 6.23 -32.83 -17.96
N HIS A 18 5.41 -31.89 -18.42
CA HIS A 18 3.96 -32.04 -18.52
C HIS A 18 3.53 -31.57 -19.91
N GLY A 19 3.26 -32.53 -20.79
CA GLY A 19 3.04 -32.26 -22.22
C GLY A 19 4.25 -31.54 -22.85
N LEU A 20 4.02 -30.34 -23.39
CA LEU A 20 5.06 -29.51 -24.01
C LEU A 20 5.75 -28.55 -23.01
N LEU A 21 5.44 -28.63 -21.74
CA LEU A 21 6.09 -27.84 -20.69
C LEU A 21 7.25 -28.64 -20.08
N ARG A 22 8.40 -28.01 -19.97
CA ARG A 22 9.56 -28.54 -19.24
C ARG A 22 9.73 -27.75 -17.96
N ILE A 23 9.90 -28.44 -16.84
CA ILE A 23 9.97 -27.87 -15.52
C ILE A 23 11.34 -28.17 -14.93
N GLU A 24 11.99 -27.14 -14.40
CA GLU A 24 13.22 -27.26 -13.64
C GLU A 24 13.01 -26.59 -12.29
N LEU A 25 13.19 -27.35 -11.20
CA LEU A 25 13.20 -26.87 -9.83
C LEU A 25 14.62 -26.93 -9.28
N ARG A 26 15.10 -25.80 -8.77
CA ARG A 26 16.33 -25.74 -7.96
C ARG A 26 15.96 -25.29 -6.57
N HIS A 27 16.58 -25.85 -5.57
CA HIS A 27 16.47 -25.35 -4.21
C HIS A 27 17.83 -25.29 -3.54
N GLN A 28 17.98 -24.37 -2.59
CA GLN A 28 19.21 -24.18 -1.84
C GLN A 28 18.88 -23.71 -0.43
N LEU A 29 19.49 -24.33 0.57
CA LEU A 29 19.52 -23.77 1.93
C LEU A 29 20.46 -22.58 1.96
N ARG A 30 20.02 -21.50 2.59
CA ARG A 30 20.79 -20.29 2.80
C ARG A 30 20.85 -19.99 4.29
N ASP A 31 22.00 -19.52 4.73
CA ASP A 31 22.12 -18.93 6.06
C ASP A 31 21.42 -17.57 6.08
N SER A 32 20.50 -17.37 6.99
CA SER A 32 19.81 -16.08 7.16
C SER A 32 20.71 -15.01 7.78
N GLY A 33 21.82 -15.40 8.41
CA GLY A 33 22.81 -14.48 8.99
C GLY A 33 22.37 -13.77 10.27
N HIS A 34 21.21 -14.10 10.83
CA HIS A 34 20.65 -13.40 11.97
C HIS A 34 20.83 -14.07 13.34
N GLY A 35 21.64 -15.13 13.44
CA GLY A 35 22.15 -15.69 14.70
C GLY A 35 21.15 -16.47 15.57
N VAL A 36 19.88 -16.53 15.16
CA VAL A 36 18.86 -17.41 15.75
C VAL A 36 18.71 -18.61 14.82
N ARG A 37 18.26 -19.75 15.30
CA ARG A 37 18.03 -20.95 14.47
C ARG A 37 17.01 -20.64 13.36
N GLU A 38 17.52 -20.24 12.22
CA GLU A 38 16.75 -19.87 11.05
C GLU A 38 17.25 -20.66 9.84
N ASP A 39 16.39 -21.50 9.28
CA ASP A 39 16.67 -22.24 8.05
C ASP A 39 15.87 -21.63 6.90
N LEU A 40 16.55 -21.05 5.94
CA LEU A 40 15.93 -20.46 4.74
C LEU A 40 16.16 -21.34 3.53
N LEU A 41 15.09 -21.84 2.95
CA LEU A 41 15.09 -22.55 1.68
C LEU A 41 14.69 -21.59 0.56
N GLU A 42 15.60 -21.33 -0.37
CA GLU A 42 15.27 -20.67 -1.64
C GLU A 42 14.91 -21.73 -2.68
N ALA A 43 13.73 -21.60 -3.28
CA ALA A 43 13.29 -22.44 -4.38
C ALA A 43 13.11 -21.58 -5.66
N VAL A 44 13.70 -22.05 -6.76
CA VAL A 44 13.61 -21.40 -8.08
C VAL A 44 12.99 -22.40 -9.04
N LEU A 45 11.80 -22.05 -9.57
CA LEU A 45 11.08 -22.87 -10.53
C LEU A 45 11.11 -22.21 -11.89
N THR A 46 11.64 -22.91 -12.88
CA THR A 46 11.64 -22.47 -14.29
C THR A 46 10.73 -23.38 -15.11
N VAL A 47 9.74 -22.77 -15.74
CA VAL A 47 8.84 -23.45 -16.68
C VAL A 47 9.15 -22.98 -18.09
N ARG A 48 9.52 -23.90 -18.97
CA ARG A 48 9.83 -23.63 -20.38
C ARG A 48 8.71 -24.16 -21.25
N ASN A 49 8.16 -23.30 -22.09
CA ASN A 49 7.15 -23.67 -23.08
C ASN A 49 7.84 -24.11 -24.40
N ALA A 50 7.77 -25.38 -24.71
CA ALA A 50 8.34 -25.95 -25.95
C ALA A 50 7.32 -26.00 -27.12
N SER A 51 6.09 -25.46 -26.92
CA SER A 51 5.08 -25.40 -27.97
C SER A 51 5.24 -24.16 -28.87
N ASP A 52 4.53 -24.14 -29.98
CA ASP A 52 4.46 -23.05 -30.96
C ASP A 52 3.45 -21.94 -30.58
N ARG A 53 2.73 -22.10 -29.46
CA ARG A 53 1.73 -21.16 -29.00
C ARG A 53 1.92 -20.81 -27.50
N PRO A 54 1.44 -19.63 -27.04
CA PRO A 54 1.48 -19.28 -25.63
C PRO A 54 0.70 -20.29 -24.77
N GLN A 55 1.24 -20.62 -23.60
CA GLN A 55 0.61 -21.51 -22.63
C GLN A 55 0.34 -20.75 -21.33
N ARG A 56 -0.92 -20.78 -20.86
CA ARG A 56 -1.27 -20.27 -19.54
C ARG A 56 -1.09 -21.37 -18.51
N VAL A 57 -0.27 -21.12 -17.50
CA VAL A 57 0.07 -22.09 -16.46
C VAL A 57 -0.05 -21.44 -15.09
N GLU A 58 -0.51 -22.20 -14.11
CA GLU A 58 -0.38 -21.83 -12.70
C GLU A 58 0.90 -22.49 -12.16
N ILE A 59 1.80 -21.65 -11.67
CA ILE A 59 3.07 -22.07 -11.09
C ILE A 59 2.98 -21.82 -9.59
N GLY A 60 3.32 -22.78 -8.76
CA GLY A 60 3.25 -22.61 -7.32
C GLY A 60 4.22 -23.47 -6.55
N PHE A 61 4.58 -22.98 -5.37
CA PHE A 61 5.30 -23.68 -4.33
C PHE A 61 4.36 -23.98 -3.18
N GLY A 62 4.45 -25.16 -2.62
CA GLY A 62 3.63 -25.54 -1.49
C GLY A 62 4.42 -26.26 -0.42
N THR A 63 4.01 -26.09 0.82
CA THR A 63 4.48 -26.84 1.98
C THR A 63 3.30 -27.36 2.78
N SER A 64 3.43 -28.57 3.29
CA SER A 64 2.42 -29.17 4.12
C SER A 64 2.89 -29.20 5.57
N LEU A 65 2.15 -28.52 6.43
CA LEU A 65 2.45 -28.44 7.85
C LEU A 65 1.50 -29.32 8.63
N ARG A 66 2.03 -30.11 9.57
CA ARG A 66 1.23 -30.82 10.56
C ARG A 66 1.19 -29.98 11.83
N PRO A 67 0.01 -29.56 12.31
CA PRO A 67 -0.08 -28.99 13.65
C PRO A 67 0.37 -30.06 14.66
N GLY A 68 1.15 -29.66 15.64
CA GLY A 68 1.66 -30.56 16.67
C GLY A 68 0.55 -31.16 17.52
N GLY A 69 0.14 -32.40 17.23
CA GLY A 69 -0.85 -33.16 17.99
C GLY A 69 -2.30 -32.86 17.65
N ALA A 70 -3.21 -33.81 17.98
CA ALA A 70 -4.64 -33.67 17.79
C ALA A 70 -5.18 -32.49 18.61
N GLY A 71 -5.70 -31.46 17.93
CA GLY A 71 -6.33 -30.29 18.54
C GLY A 71 -5.57 -28.97 18.49
N GLY A 72 -4.41 -28.91 17.82
CA GLY A 72 -3.67 -27.65 17.61
C GLY A 72 -4.30 -26.77 16.52
N ALA A 73 -4.68 -25.55 16.89
CA ALA A 73 -5.11 -24.55 15.92
C ALA A 73 -3.88 -23.87 15.32
N GLN A 74 -3.63 -24.07 14.02
CA GLN A 74 -2.66 -23.25 13.30
C GLN A 74 -3.17 -21.82 13.24
N GLN A 75 -2.28 -20.89 13.47
CA GLN A 75 -2.50 -19.45 13.33
C GLN A 75 -1.65 -18.94 12.16
N VAL A 76 -2.11 -17.89 11.53
CA VAL A 76 -1.40 -17.27 10.42
C VAL A 76 -1.31 -15.77 10.62
N TYR A 77 -0.12 -15.24 10.39
CA TYR A 77 0.08 -13.80 10.26
C TYR A 77 0.02 -13.42 8.79
N LEU A 78 -0.92 -12.52 8.47
CA LEU A 78 -1.14 -12.00 7.12
C LEU A 78 -1.10 -10.48 7.17
N PRO A 79 -0.19 -9.82 6.43
CA PRO A 79 -0.16 -8.37 6.32
C PRO A 79 -1.26 -7.90 5.35
N LEU A 80 -2.49 -7.87 5.82
CA LEU A 80 -3.64 -7.50 4.98
C LEU A 80 -3.73 -6.00 4.79
N SER A 81 -4.01 -5.60 3.55
CA SER A 81 -4.47 -4.26 3.20
C SER A 81 -5.94 -4.10 3.54
N ALA A 82 -6.32 -2.92 3.99
CA ALA A 82 -7.72 -2.54 4.11
C ALA A 82 -8.36 -2.14 2.76
N ALA A 83 -7.58 -2.05 1.66
CA ALA A 83 -8.07 -1.61 0.34
C ALA A 83 -9.25 -2.42 -0.21
N GLY A 84 -9.40 -3.67 0.19
CA GLY A 84 -10.55 -4.48 -0.18
C GLY A 84 -11.86 -4.12 0.52
N LEU A 85 -11.87 -3.20 1.48
CA LEU A 85 -13.05 -2.83 2.27
C LEU A 85 -13.97 -1.83 1.56
N PHE A 86 -13.50 -1.13 0.53
CA PHE A 86 -14.26 -0.06 -0.13
C PHE A 86 -15.31 -0.54 -1.15
N GLY A 87 -15.34 -1.81 -1.49
CA GLY A 87 -16.19 -2.26 -2.58
C GLY A 87 -17.68 -2.42 -2.27
N ASP A 88 -18.10 -2.95 -1.11
CA ASP A 88 -19.53 -3.25 -0.86
C ASP A 88 -19.86 -3.81 0.55
N GLY A 89 -19.01 -3.64 1.54
CA GLY A 89 -19.28 -4.14 2.90
C GLY A 89 -19.21 -5.67 3.06
N ARG A 90 -18.87 -6.44 2.03
CA ARG A 90 -18.86 -7.91 2.05
C ARG A 90 -17.70 -8.53 2.82
N PHE A 91 -16.65 -7.79 3.12
CA PHE A 91 -15.62 -8.25 4.05
C PHE A 91 -16.20 -8.66 5.42
N ALA A 92 -17.30 -8.03 5.82
CA ALA A 92 -18.01 -8.43 7.03
C ALA A 92 -18.64 -9.82 6.93
N ALA A 93 -19.05 -10.25 5.74
CA ALA A 93 -19.69 -11.54 5.49
C ALA A 93 -18.69 -12.71 5.48
N LEU A 94 -17.41 -12.46 5.19
CA LEU A 94 -16.36 -13.48 5.18
C LEU A 94 -15.76 -13.79 6.55
N GLY A 95 -16.25 -13.20 7.62
CA GLY A 95 -15.63 -13.35 8.94
C GLY A 95 -14.25 -12.67 9.07
N VAL A 96 -13.84 -11.88 8.08
CA VAL A 96 -12.54 -11.19 8.02
C VAL A 96 -12.39 -10.14 9.12
N ARG A 97 -13.46 -9.75 9.82
CA ARG A 97 -13.38 -8.92 11.03
C ARG A 97 -12.39 -9.44 12.07
N GLY A 98 -12.19 -10.76 12.12
CA GLY A 98 -11.20 -11.38 12.97
C GLY A 98 -9.76 -11.15 12.51
N PHE A 99 -9.49 -11.14 11.21
CA PHE A 99 -8.15 -10.92 10.64
C PHE A 99 -7.64 -9.51 10.86
N LEU A 100 -8.53 -8.53 10.88
CA LEU A 100 -8.16 -7.13 11.09
C LEU A 100 -7.81 -6.82 12.55
N LYS A 101 -8.26 -7.64 13.52
CA LYS A 101 -8.02 -7.35 14.93
C LYS A 101 -6.59 -7.59 15.37
N ASP A 102 -5.94 -8.69 14.96
CA ASP A 102 -4.58 -8.99 15.40
C ASP A 102 -3.72 -9.80 14.42
N CYS A 103 -4.20 -10.13 13.22
CA CYS A 103 -3.52 -10.99 12.24
C CYS A 103 -3.09 -12.38 12.78
N ASN A 104 -3.53 -12.73 13.97
CA ASN A 104 -3.23 -13.97 14.69
C ASN A 104 -4.51 -14.77 14.89
N GLN A 105 -5.28 -14.99 13.82
CA GLN A 105 -6.50 -15.77 13.90
C GLN A 105 -6.22 -17.23 13.57
N PRO A 106 -6.86 -18.17 14.26
CA PRO A 106 -6.80 -19.56 13.86
C PRO A 106 -7.37 -19.72 12.44
N VAL A 107 -6.64 -20.44 11.59
CA VAL A 107 -7.13 -20.80 10.26
C VAL A 107 -8.26 -21.78 10.43
N ALA A 108 -9.46 -21.40 10.03
CA ALA A 108 -10.60 -22.29 10.01
C ALA A 108 -10.37 -23.43 9.00
N ALA A 109 -10.92 -24.61 9.27
CA ALA A 109 -10.97 -25.67 8.29
C ALA A 109 -11.73 -25.16 7.04
N GLY A 110 -11.06 -25.14 5.88
CA GLY A 110 -11.62 -24.61 4.64
C GLY A 110 -10.54 -24.11 3.69
N GLU A 111 -10.96 -23.69 2.51
CA GLU A 111 -10.08 -23.04 1.56
C GLU A 111 -9.95 -21.55 1.91
N PHE A 112 -8.72 -21.10 2.02
CA PHE A 112 -8.37 -19.71 2.27
C PHE A 112 -7.48 -19.23 1.14
N ALA A 113 -7.76 -18.05 0.60
CA ALA A 113 -6.92 -17.42 -0.42
C ALA A 113 -6.77 -15.93 -0.14
N CYS A 114 -5.54 -15.43 -0.31
CA CYS A 114 -5.24 -14.02 -0.34
C CYS A 114 -4.32 -13.70 -1.53
N HIS A 115 -4.37 -12.45 -1.99
CA HIS A 115 -3.74 -12.02 -3.22
C HIS A 115 -2.78 -10.88 -2.96
N TYR A 116 -1.70 -10.85 -3.71
CA TYR A 116 -0.72 -9.78 -3.69
C TYR A 116 -0.48 -9.27 -5.11
N LEU A 117 -0.61 -7.97 -5.35
CA LEU A 117 -0.45 -7.31 -6.65
C LEU A 117 -1.33 -7.87 -7.80
N GLU A 118 -2.23 -8.79 -7.51
CA GLU A 118 -3.21 -9.23 -8.50
C GLU A 118 -4.27 -8.14 -8.69
N PRO A 119 -4.74 -7.93 -9.93
CA PRO A 119 -5.74 -6.91 -10.20
C PRO A 119 -7.01 -7.20 -9.42
N MET A 120 -7.56 -6.17 -8.80
CA MET A 120 -8.94 -6.23 -8.28
C MET A 120 -9.85 -6.45 -9.48
N ALA A 121 -10.75 -7.43 -9.38
CA ALA A 121 -11.62 -7.81 -10.48
C ALA A 121 -12.39 -6.61 -11.02
N SER A 122 -12.28 -6.39 -12.31
CA SER A 122 -12.94 -5.28 -13.00
C SER A 122 -14.43 -5.50 -13.26
N GLN A 123 -14.95 -6.69 -12.88
CA GLN A 123 -16.37 -7.03 -13.12
C GLN A 123 -17.12 -7.43 -11.84
N PRO A 124 -18.40 -7.00 -11.73
CA PRO A 124 -19.27 -7.34 -10.59
C PRO A 124 -19.52 -8.84 -10.40
N ALA A 125 -19.42 -9.64 -11.46
CA ALA A 125 -19.63 -11.10 -11.41
C ALA A 125 -18.42 -11.88 -10.86
N GLU A 126 -17.21 -11.31 -10.93
CA GLU A 126 -15.98 -11.89 -10.40
C GLU A 126 -15.65 -11.37 -8.99
N ARG A 127 -16.64 -10.89 -8.28
CA ARG A 127 -16.54 -10.36 -6.91
C ARG A 127 -16.24 -11.44 -5.88
N GLU A 128 -15.27 -12.30 -6.14
CA GLU A 128 -14.59 -12.96 -5.05
C GLU A 128 -13.94 -11.87 -4.20
N THR A 129 -14.34 -11.80 -2.97
CA THR A 129 -13.75 -10.93 -1.96
C THR A 129 -12.31 -11.38 -1.75
N ARG A 130 -11.40 -10.73 -2.48
CA ARG A 130 -9.99 -11.07 -2.45
C ARG A 130 -9.33 -10.31 -1.32
N ALA A 131 -8.91 -11.02 -0.28
CA ALA A 131 -8.06 -10.45 0.74
C ALA A 131 -6.72 -10.02 0.10
N LEU A 132 -6.41 -8.73 0.12
CA LEU A 132 -5.20 -8.17 -0.46
C LEU A 132 -4.09 -8.12 0.59
N LEU A 133 -2.93 -8.68 0.26
CA LEU A 133 -1.73 -8.56 1.07
C LEU A 133 -0.97 -7.27 0.76
N LEU A 134 -0.42 -6.64 1.81
CA LEU A 134 0.52 -5.51 1.70
C LEU A 134 1.91 -5.96 1.24
N ALA A 135 2.27 -7.19 1.53
CA ALA A 135 3.49 -7.83 1.05
C ALA A 135 3.25 -9.33 0.86
N PRO A 136 3.99 -9.96 -0.04
CA PRO A 136 3.83 -11.36 -0.36
C PRO A 136 4.50 -12.25 0.69
N VAL A 137 4.09 -12.13 1.93
CA VAL A 137 4.60 -12.90 3.09
C VAL A 137 3.43 -13.49 3.86
N VAL A 138 3.51 -14.76 4.15
CA VAL A 138 2.58 -15.48 5.04
C VAL A 138 3.42 -16.18 6.10
N ASP A 139 3.17 -15.94 7.37
CA ASP A 139 3.88 -16.55 8.49
C ASP A 139 2.89 -17.40 9.30
N VAL A 140 3.14 -18.71 9.34
CA VAL A 140 2.27 -19.73 9.95
C VAL A 140 2.90 -20.22 11.23
N PHE A 141 2.10 -20.29 12.30
CA PHE A 141 2.57 -20.73 13.61
C PHE A 141 1.50 -21.47 14.42
N ASP A 142 1.94 -22.22 15.40
CA ASP A 142 1.11 -22.76 16.47
C ASP A 142 1.59 -22.11 17.78
N SER A 143 0.70 -21.45 18.50
CA SER A 143 1.06 -20.73 19.76
C SER A 143 1.67 -21.61 20.85
N ARG A 144 1.59 -22.93 20.69
CA ARG A 144 2.18 -23.94 21.61
C ARG A 144 3.57 -24.39 21.21
N GLN A 145 4.05 -23.94 20.03
CA GLN A 145 5.36 -24.29 19.49
C GLN A 145 6.22 -23.05 19.33
N PRO A 146 7.52 -23.12 19.58
CA PRO A 146 8.41 -21.99 19.33
C PRO A 146 8.64 -21.74 17.84
N TRP A 147 8.39 -22.74 16.99
CA TRP A 147 8.67 -22.71 15.57
C TRP A 147 7.55 -22.09 14.74
N ARG A 148 7.95 -21.33 13.77
CA ARG A 148 7.08 -20.70 12.76
C ARG A 148 7.61 -21.04 11.37
N VAL A 149 6.73 -20.98 10.39
CA VAL A 149 7.09 -21.18 8.98
C VAL A 149 6.56 -20.02 8.15
N ALA A 150 7.47 -19.25 7.59
CA ALA A 150 7.10 -18.19 6.67
C ALA A 150 7.30 -18.62 5.21
N LEU A 151 6.35 -18.24 4.36
CA LEU A 151 6.39 -18.43 2.91
C LEU A 151 6.30 -17.06 2.26
N PHE A 152 7.25 -16.72 1.38
CA PHE A 152 7.25 -15.42 0.70
C PHE A 152 7.81 -15.50 -0.73
N THR A 153 7.41 -14.53 -1.55
CA THR A 153 7.77 -14.41 -2.97
C THR A 153 8.36 -13.02 -3.24
N PRO A 154 8.93 -12.76 -4.44
CA PRO A 154 9.44 -11.43 -4.78
C PRO A 154 8.37 -10.34 -4.62
N SER A 155 8.78 -9.17 -4.13
CA SER A 155 7.88 -8.05 -3.87
C SER A 155 7.31 -7.38 -5.14
N ASP A 156 7.95 -7.56 -6.27
CA ASP A 156 7.56 -6.97 -7.55
C ASP A 156 6.79 -7.95 -8.46
N GLU A 157 6.41 -9.09 -7.91
CA GLU A 157 5.66 -10.11 -8.64
C GLU A 157 4.29 -10.37 -7.98
N PRO A 158 3.20 -10.47 -8.78
CA PRO A 158 1.91 -10.93 -8.28
C PRO A 158 2.00 -12.34 -7.68
N ALA A 159 1.26 -12.57 -6.60
CA ALA A 159 1.19 -13.88 -5.97
C ALA A 159 -0.20 -14.13 -5.35
N ARG A 160 -0.60 -15.38 -5.33
CA ARG A 160 -1.75 -15.90 -4.59
C ARG A 160 -1.24 -16.83 -3.50
N PHE A 161 -1.60 -16.54 -2.26
CA PHE A 161 -1.36 -17.44 -1.13
C PHE A 161 -2.65 -18.15 -0.78
N SER A 162 -2.59 -19.45 -0.60
CA SER A 162 -3.76 -20.26 -0.22
C SER A 162 -3.41 -21.31 0.81
N ALA A 163 -4.37 -21.67 1.63
CA ALA A 163 -4.29 -22.78 2.56
C ALA A 163 -5.45 -23.73 2.31
N VAL A 164 -5.16 -25.01 2.25
CA VAL A 164 -6.15 -26.07 2.12
C VAL A 164 -5.94 -27.07 3.24
N THR A 165 -6.94 -27.21 4.10
CA THR A 165 -6.95 -28.23 5.15
C THR A 165 -7.64 -29.47 4.62
N ARG A 166 -6.91 -30.56 4.49
CA ARG A 166 -7.49 -31.86 4.10
C ARG A 166 -8.19 -32.48 5.30
N THR A 167 -9.52 -32.54 5.26
CA THR A 167 -10.29 -33.45 6.11
C THR A 167 -10.30 -34.83 5.44
N PRO A 168 -10.01 -35.92 6.13
CA PRO A 168 -10.08 -37.25 5.53
C PRO A 168 -11.53 -37.53 5.12
N LEU A 169 -11.80 -37.55 3.81
CA LEU A 169 -13.12 -37.80 3.26
C LEU A 169 -13.51 -39.31 3.32
N PHE A 170 -12.52 -40.20 3.47
CA PHE A 170 -12.77 -41.64 3.60
C PHE A 170 -11.68 -42.30 4.45
N GLY A 171 -12.09 -43.10 5.43
CA GLY A 171 -11.23 -43.87 6.32
C GLY A 171 -10.58 -45.07 5.62
N GLY A 172 -9.66 -44.88 4.71
CA GLY A 172 -8.77 -45.92 4.21
C GLY A 172 -7.57 -46.14 5.16
N PRO A 173 -6.91 -47.33 5.13
CA PRO A 173 -5.82 -47.68 6.06
C PRO A 173 -4.51 -46.88 5.87
N GLY A 174 -4.57 -45.60 5.69
CA GLY A 174 -3.52 -44.59 5.62
C GLY A 174 -4.10 -43.20 5.78
N GLY A 175 -5.40 -43.06 5.95
CA GLY A 175 -6.10 -41.78 6.04
C GLY A 175 -5.98 -41.07 7.39
N ALA A 176 -5.78 -41.84 8.46
CA ALA A 176 -5.67 -41.26 9.80
C ALA A 176 -4.43 -40.38 10.01
N ASP A 177 -3.34 -40.67 9.30
CA ASP A 177 -2.08 -39.91 9.40
C ASP A 177 -2.10 -38.55 8.72
N LYS A 178 -3.09 -38.28 7.84
CA LYS A 178 -3.20 -37.01 7.10
C LYS A 178 -4.31 -36.09 7.62
N ALA A 179 -5.03 -36.51 8.65
CA ALA A 179 -6.06 -35.70 9.29
C ALA A 179 -5.41 -34.46 9.93
N GLY A 180 -5.92 -33.29 9.58
CA GLY A 180 -5.45 -32.03 10.11
C GLY A 180 -4.18 -31.46 9.45
N GLN A 181 -3.71 -32.04 8.34
CA GLN A 181 -2.62 -31.46 7.57
C GLN A 181 -3.12 -30.27 6.74
N THR A 182 -2.52 -29.09 6.95
CA THR A 182 -2.78 -27.91 6.13
C THR A 182 -1.65 -27.72 5.11
N THR A 183 -2.01 -27.67 3.84
CA THR A 183 -1.08 -27.34 2.77
C THR A 183 -1.16 -25.86 2.46
N TRP A 184 -0.04 -25.16 2.60
CA TRP A 184 0.15 -23.77 2.26
C TRP A 184 0.78 -23.66 0.88
N ARG A 185 0.27 -22.75 0.05
CA ARG A 185 0.78 -22.54 -1.30
C ARG A 185 0.98 -21.07 -1.57
N ALA A 186 2.07 -20.74 -2.28
CA ALA A 186 2.26 -19.50 -3.00
C ALA A 186 2.22 -19.82 -4.49
N SER A 187 1.27 -19.29 -5.23
CA SER A 187 1.11 -19.57 -6.66
C SER A 187 0.93 -18.30 -7.48
N ARG A 188 1.10 -18.43 -8.77
CA ARG A 188 0.91 -17.37 -9.75
C ARG A 188 0.45 -17.95 -11.07
N CYS A 189 -0.55 -17.33 -11.70
CA CYS A 189 -0.91 -17.61 -13.08
C CYS A 189 -0.05 -16.78 -14.03
N VAL A 190 0.63 -17.43 -14.94
CA VAL A 190 1.48 -16.77 -15.95
C VAL A 190 1.17 -17.29 -17.34
N THR A 191 1.35 -16.45 -18.34
CA THR A 191 1.34 -16.86 -19.76
C THR A 191 2.79 -16.96 -20.23
N VAL A 192 3.24 -18.17 -20.52
CA VAL A 192 4.57 -18.42 -21.05
C VAL A 192 4.48 -18.42 -22.59
N ALA A 193 5.14 -17.47 -23.24
CA ALA A 193 5.12 -17.35 -24.68
C ALA A 193 5.74 -18.60 -25.36
N ALA A 194 5.40 -18.83 -26.63
CA ALA A 194 5.95 -19.92 -27.41
C ALA A 194 7.49 -19.89 -27.41
N GLY A 195 8.12 -21.03 -27.17
CA GLY A 195 9.58 -21.16 -27.12
C GLY A 195 10.29 -20.44 -25.97
N SER A 196 9.56 -19.78 -25.09
CA SER A 196 10.13 -19.01 -23.99
C SER A 196 10.11 -19.77 -22.64
N ALA A 197 10.68 -19.15 -21.62
CA ALA A 197 10.65 -19.66 -20.24
C ALA A 197 10.21 -18.58 -19.28
N HIS A 198 9.55 -19.00 -18.20
CA HIS A 198 9.25 -18.17 -17.05
C HIS A 198 9.92 -18.76 -15.81
N THR A 199 10.53 -17.90 -14.99
CA THR A 199 11.17 -18.30 -13.74
C THR A 199 10.49 -17.61 -12.58
N GLN A 200 10.10 -18.39 -11.57
CA GLN A 200 9.52 -17.90 -10.32
C GLN A 200 10.40 -18.29 -9.15
N ARG A 201 10.49 -17.41 -8.16
CA ARG A 201 11.19 -17.66 -6.89
C ARG A 201 10.21 -17.69 -5.74
N CYS A 202 10.55 -18.49 -4.75
CA CYS A 202 9.85 -18.56 -3.49
C CYS A 202 10.85 -18.89 -2.38
N TRP A 203 10.61 -18.41 -1.19
CA TRP A 203 11.39 -18.72 -0.02
C TRP A 203 10.50 -19.32 1.07
N LEU A 204 11.00 -20.34 1.70
CA LEU A 204 10.44 -20.95 2.89
C LEU A 204 11.42 -20.74 4.04
N LEU A 205 10.96 -20.05 5.07
CA LEU A 205 11.74 -19.80 6.28
C LEU A 205 11.18 -20.59 7.46
N LEU A 206 11.99 -21.44 8.07
CA LEU A 206 11.72 -22.01 9.38
C LEU A 206 12.43 -21.14 10.41
N HIS A 207 11.70 -20.60 11.39
CA HIS A 207 12.26 -19.67 12.36
C HIS A 207 11.62 -19.76 13.73
N GLU A 208 12.33 -19.29 14.75
CA GLU A 208 11.80 -18.97 16.07
C GLU A 208 11.50 -17.48 16.18
N GLY A 209 10.70 -17.08 17.16
CA GLY A 209 10.38 -15.68 17.43
C GLY A 209 9.03 -15.24 16.82
N ASP A 210 8.90 -13.96 16.56
CA ASP A 210 7.69 -13.36 16.04
C ASP A 210 7.74 -13.13 14.51
N ALA A 211 6.68 -12.57 13.94
CA ALA A 211 6.61 -12.27 12.52
C ALA A 211 7.69 -11.28 12.03
N ALA A 212 8.34 -10.52 12.91
CA ALA A 212 9.41 -9.60 12.51
C ALA A 212 10.61 -10.34 11.93
N VAL A 213 10.83 -11.60 12.32
CA VAL A 213 11.87 -12.44 11.71
C VAL A 213 11.57 -12.68 10.24
N ALA A 214 10.34 -13.11 9.93
CA ALA A 214 9.91 -13.32 8.54
C ALA A 214 10.01 -12.03 7.70
N TRP A 215 9.71 -10.87 8.30
CA TRP A 215 9.84 -9.57 7.66
C TRP A 215 11.27 -9.21 7.30
N ARG A 216 12.23 -9.42 8.21
CA ARG A 216 13.65 -9.17 7.94
C ARG A 216 14.14 -10.05 6.79
N ALA A 217 13.81 -11.34 6.83
CA ALA A 217 14.17 -12.26 5.74
C ALA A 217 13.54 -11.84 4.39
N PHE A 218 12.26 -11.46 4.39
CA PHE A 218 11.62 -10.93 3.20
C PHE A 218 12.35 -9.71 2.64
N GLN A 219 12.69 -8.73 3.47
CA GLN A 219 13.44 -7.54 3.07
C GLN A 219 14.79 -7.91 2.46
N GLN A 220 15.50 -8.85 3.08
CA GLN A 220 16.84 -9.22 2.64
C GLN A 220 16.85 -9.99 1.31
N PHE A 221 15.89 -10.88 1.10
CA PHE A 221 15.93 -11.83 -0.01
C PHE A 221 14.91 -11.55 -1.12
N ALA A 222 13.74 -11.07 -0.80
CA ALA A 222 12.63 -10.92 -1.71
C ALA A 222 12.28 -9.47 -2.06
N HIS A 223 12.69 -8.51 -1.22
CA HIS A 223 12.50 -7.09 -1.45
C HIS A 223 13.85 -6.38 -1.47
N ARG A 224 14.47 -6.33 -2.63
CA ARG A 224 15.85 -5.85 -2.82
C ARG A 224 16.01 -4.34 -2.91
N GLU A 225 14.98 -3.58 -2.60
CA GLU A 225 15.05 -2.13 -2.59
C GLU A 225 15.81 -1.65 -1.34
N GLU A 226 16.74 -0.75 -1.52
CA GLU A 226 17.37 -0.06 -0.40
C GLU A 226 16.38 0.89 0.27
N PHE A 227 16.12 0.68 1.56
CA PHE A 227 15.27 1.55 2.35
C PHE A 227 16.11 2.53 3.17
N ASP A 228 16.67 3.50 2.50
CA ASP A 228 17.22 4.67 3.17
C ASP A 228 16.12 5.71 3.37
N VAL A 229 15.33 5.52 4.44
CA VAL A 229 14.32 6.49 4.86
C VAL A 229 15.02 7.65 5.56
N PRO A 230 14.79 8.93 5.16
CA PRO A 230 15.42 10.07 5.82
C PRO A 230 15.12 10.12 7.32
N GLY A 231 16.09 10.57 8.10
CA GLY A 231 15.96 10.65 9.56
C GLY A 231 14.71 11.40 10.00
N TRP A 232 14.45 12.57 9.41
CA TRP A 232 13.29 13.39 9.74
C TRP A 232 11.94 12.67 9.50
N VAL A 233 11.89 11.76 8.49
CA VAL A 233 10.69 10.97 8.21
C VAL A 233 10.38 10.01 9.35
N ARG A 234 11.43 9.40 9.95
CA ARG A 234 11.26 8.50 11.12
C ARG A 234 10.90 9.28 12.38
N GLU A 235 11.42 10.49 12.52
CA GLU A 235 11.29 11.31 13.73
C GLU A 235 9.96 12.06 13.82
N MET A 236 9.37 12.45 12.68
CA MET A 236 8.10 13.17 12.67
C MET A 236 6.99 12.35 13.35
N LYS A 237 6.15 13.01 14.14
CA LYS A 237 5.02 12.39 14.85
C LYS A 237 3.67 12.98 14.44
N VAL A 238 3.66 14.22 14.00
CA VAL A 238 2.43 14.95 13.66
C VAL A 238 2.45 15.33 12.19
N HIS A 239 1.42 14.94 11.45
CA HIS A 239 1.19 15.31 10.06
C HIS A 239 0.02 16.29 9.97
N TYR A 240 0.22 17.41 9.30
CA TYR A 240 -0.83 18.36 8.96
C TYR A 240 -1.24 18.19 7.50
N TYR A 241 -2.53 18.04 7.26
CA TYR A 241 -3.06 17.92 5.90
C TYR A 241 -3.96 19.11 5.57
N ASP A 242 -3.61 19.80 4.48
CA ASP A 242 -4.33 20.98 4.02
C ASP A 242 -5.37 20.61 2.96
N PHE A 243 -6.62 20.44 3.37
CA PHE A 243 -7.72 20.18 2.43
C PHE A 243 -8.25 21.45 1.75
N LEU A 244 -7.91 22.63 2.26
CA LEU A 244 -8.52 23.88 1.89
C LEU A 244 -7.53 24.92 1.36
N SER A 245 -6.41 24.49 0.75
CA SER A 245 -5.36 25.38 0.23
C SER A 245 -5.88 26.52 -0.64
N SER A 246 -6.99 26.28 -1.31
CA SER A 246 -7.65 27.26 -2.16
C SER A 246 -8.62 28.17 -1.42
N ALA A 247 -8.84 27.96 -0.09
CA ALA A 247 -9.77 28.76 0.70
C ALA A 247 -9.09 30.02 1.21
N GLU A 248 -9.10 31.06 0.42
CA GLU A 248 -8.98 32.43 0.95
C GLU A 248 -10.33 32.85 1.49
N GLY A 249 -10.36 33.26 2.77
CA GLY A 249 -11.43 33.85 3.53
C GLY A 249 -12.68 34.34 2.80
N GLY A 250 -13.53 33.39 2.38
CA GLY A 250 -14.87 33.73 1.94
C GLY A 250 -15.80 33.77 3.16
N GLU A 251 -16.70 34.74 3.20
CA GLU A 251 -17.75 34.81 4.22
C GLU A 251 -18.48 33.47 4.37
N GLY A 252 -18.56 32.98 5.61
CA GLY A 252 -19.23 31.73 5.96
C GLY A 252 -18.34 30.50 6.08
N ARG A 253 -17.02 30.61 5.98
CA ARG A 253 -16.08 29.51 6.19
C ARG A 253 -15.49 29.50 7.59
N ARG A 254 -15.37 28.30 8.15
CA ARG A 254 -14.98 28.09 9.53
C ARG A 254 -13.46 27.95 9.75
N GLY A 255 -12.62 28.30 8.78
CA GLY A 255 -11.17 28.22 8.88
C GLY A 255 -10.44 29.36 8.19
N ASP A 256 -9.27 29.72 8.72
CA ASP A 256 -8.42 30.80 8.18
C ASP A 256 -7.48 30.27 7.07
N GLY A 257 -7.72 29.04 6.59
CA GLY A 257 -6.91 28.36 5.58
C GLY A 257 -5.54 27.95 6.10
N TYR A 258 -4.66 27.60 5.17
CA TYR A 258 -3.30 27.16 5.47
C TYR A 258 -2.50 28.22 6.22
N GLU A 259 -2.58 29.45 5.77
CA GLU A 259 -1.86 30.61 6.35
C GLU A 259 -2.30 30.88 7.78
N GLY A 260 -3.59 30.69 8.10
CA GLY A 260 -4.12 30.86 9.44
C GLY A 260 -3.62 29.82 10.43
N ASP A 261 -3.42 28.57 9.98
CA ASP A 261 -2.95 27.50 10.83
C ASP A 261 -1.42 27.45 11.01
N LEU A 262 -0.65 28.00 10.07
CA LEU A 262 0.82 28.05 10.12
C LEU A 262 1.41 28.47 11.46
N PRO A 263 0.92 29.54 12.14
CA PRO A 263 1.45 29.96 13.45
C PRO A 263 1.32 28.87 14.53
N ARG A 264 0.43 27.89 14.36
CA ARG A 264 0.18 26.79 15.29
C ARG A 264 1.10 25.59 15.08
N PHE A 265 1.81 25.50 13.96
CA PHE A 265 2.62 24.34 13.64
C PHE A 265 3.69 24.01 14.70
N ARG A 266 4.36 25.04 15.24
CA ARG A 266 5.31 24.83 16.34
C ARG A 266 4.65 24.30 17.60
N GLU A 267 3.50 24.86 17.95
CA GLU A 267 2.72 24.48 19.13
C GLU A 267 2.28 23.02 19.04
N PHE A 268 1.76 22.60 17.88
CA PHE A 268 1.34 21.22 17.60
C PHE A 268 2.48 20.28 17.18
N ARG A 269 3.72 20.77 17.15
CA ARG A 269 4.89 19.99 16.73
C ARG A 269 4.71 19.32 15.37
N VAL A 270 4.09 20.01 14.42
CA VAL A 270 3.88 19.52 13.06
C VAL A 270 5.25 19.23 12.43
N GLY A 271 5.46 17.96 12.03
CA GLY A 271 6.70 17.53 11.38
C GLY A 271 6.62 17.52 9.86
N LEU A 272 5.41 17.33 9.32
CA LEU A 272 5.12 17.36 7.88
C LEU A 272 3.81 18.08 7.64
N ALA A 273 3.76 18.97 6.65
CA ALA A 273 2.53 19.62 6.19
C ALA A 273 2.36 19.39 4.69
N THR A 274 1.27 18.69 4.33
CA THR A 274 0.90 18.41 2.94
C THR A 274 -0.04 19.49 2.42
N GLN A 275 0.31 20.11 1.30
CA GLN A 275 -0.51 21.09 0.60
C GLN A 275 -1.31 20.40 -0.51
N HIS A 276 -2.64 20.38 -0.34
CA HIS A 276 -3.60 19.81 -1.28
C HIS A 276 -4.46 20.91 -1.92
N GLY A 277 -5.15 20.65 -3.02
CA GLY A 277 -6.08 21.58 -3.66
C GLY A 277 -5.46 22.83 -4.28
N TYR A 278 -4.14 22.86 -4.47
CA TYR A 278 -3.42 23.99 -5.06
C TYR A 278 -3.47 24.02 -6.59
N TYR A 279 -3.74 22.90 -7.23
CA TYR A 279 -3.67 22.65 -8.67
C TYR A 279 -4.92 23.17 -9.42
N PRO A 280 -4.84 23.40 -10.73
CA PRO A 280 -6.01 23.79 -11.53
C PRO A 280 -7.01 22.65 -11.78
N ALA A 281 -6.53 21.42 -11.92
CA ALA A 281 -7.33 20.20 -12.04
C ALA A 281 -6.48 18.99 -11.68
N ILE A 282 -7.09 17.90 -11.18
CA ILE A 282 -6.35 16.67 -10.91
C ILE A 282 -5.87 16.07 -12.25
N GLY A 283 -4.58 15.74 -12.31
CA GLY A 283 -3.90 15.31 -13.53
C GLY A 283 -3.12 16.43 -14.24
N ASP A 284 -3.36 17.70 -13.88
CA ASP A 284 -2.57 18.86 -14.33
C ASP A 284 -2.14 19.69 -13.11
N PHE A 285 -1.12 19.24 -12.42
CA PHE A 285 -0.72 19.79 -11.11
C PHE A 285 0.08 21.09 -11.24
N ILE A 286 1.00 21.16 -12.19
CA ILE A 286 1.86 22.33 -12.41
C ILE A 286 2.34 22.37 -13.86
N GLN A 287 2.47 23.61 -14.41
CA GLN A 287 3.07 23.83 -15.73
C GLN A 287 4.04 25.00 -15.65
N PRO A 288 5.29 24.86 -16.15
CA PRO A 288 6.33 25.89 -16.02
C PRO A 288 6.01 27.23 -16.64
N ASP A 289 5.22 27.26 -17.71
CA ASP A 289 4.77 28.46 -18.44
C ASP A 289 3.56 29.13 -17.78
N ARG A 290 2.83 28.42 -16.93
CA ARG A 290 1.66 28.92 -16.21
C ARG A 290 2.06 29.55 -14.88
N LYS A 291 2.47 30.81 -14.89
CA LYS A 291 2.93 31.52 -13.69
C LYS A 291 1.85 31.72 -12.63
N THR A 292 0.58 31.84 -13.05
CA THR A 292 -0.61 32.00 -12.21
C THR A 292 -1.73 31.11 -12.70
N TRP A 293 -2.55 30.61 -11.80
CA TRP A 293 -3.71 29.78 -12.12
C TRP A 293 -4.79 29.90 -11.04
N GLN A 294 -6.00 29.45 -11.35
CA GLN A 294 -7.04 29.28 -10.35
C GLN A 294 -6.92 27.88 -9.76
N ALA A 295 -6.81 27.79 -8.45
CA ALA A 295 -6.81 26.51 -7.77
C ALA A 295 -8.21 25.89 -7.81
N MET A 296 -8.28 24.58 -8.03
CA MET A 296 -9.56 23.90 -8.15
C MET A 296 -10.29 23.78 -6.82
N ARG A 297 -11.63 23.91 -6.93
CA ARG A 297 -12.58 23.63 -5.87
C ARG A 297 -13.88 23.11 -6.47
N GLY A 298 -14.31 21.95 -6.00
CA GLY A 298 -15.57 21.35 -6.41
C GLY A 298 -16.80 22.15 -5.97
N ASP A 299 -16.72 23.00 -4.95
CA ASP A 299 -17.84 23.82 -4.48
C ASP A 299 -18.09 25.08 -5.33
N LYS A 300 -17.32 25.27 -6.40
CA LYS A 300 -17.43 26.38 -7.39
C LYS A 300 -17.47 27.80 -6.77
N ARG A 301 -17.19 27.94 -5.47
CA ARG A 301 -17.27 29.20 -4.73
C ARG A 301 -15.90 29.80 -4.54
N GLY A 302 -15.40 30.45 -5.57
CA GLY A 302 -14.20 31.28 -5.47
C GLY A 302 -12.91 30.50 -5.37
N ALA A 303 -12.46 29.95 -6.48
CA ALA A 303 -11.11 29.42 -6.61
C ALA A 303 -10.08 30.50 -6.24
N ALA A 304 -9.15 30.19 -5.34
CA ALA A 304 -8.08 31.12 -5.00
C ALA A 304 -7.08 31.22 -6.17
N ALA A 305 -6.64 32.44 -6.45
CA ALA A 305 -5.55 32.65 -7.37
C ALA A 305 -4.24 32.08 -6.76
N MET A 306 -3.61 31.18 -7.48
CA MET A 306 -2.34 30.55 -7.11
C MET A 306 -1.22 31.02 -8.03
N SER A 307 -0.02 30.99 -7.54
CA SER A 307 1.21 31.27 -8.28
C SER A 307 2.40 30.50 -7.72
N PHE A 308 3.46 30.36 -8.51
CA PHE A 308 4.71 29.79 -8.00
C PHE A 308 5.29 30.58 -6.83
N GLY A 309 5.14 31.91 -6.84
CA GLY A 309 5.55 32.77 -5.73
C GLY A 309 4.81 32.44 -4.44
N LYS A 310 3.47 32.33 -4.51
CA LYS A 310 2.63 31.98 -3.36
C LYS A 310 2.96 30.58 -2.82
N MET A 311 3.08 29.58 -3.70
CA MET A 311 3.43 28.22 -3.29
C MET A 311 4.80 28.15 -2.62
N ARG A 312 5.82 28.81 -3.19
CA ARG A 312 7.14 28.89 -2.58
C ARG A 312 7.13 29.60 -1.22
N ALA A 313 6.37 30.68 -1.10
CA ALA A 313 6.21 31.40 0.18
C ALA A 313 5.58 30.49 1.24
N ARG A 314 4.56 29.71 0.91
CA ARG A 314 3.96 28.71 1.80
C ARG A 314 4.97 27.65 2.25
N ILE A 315 5.75 27.08 1.32
CA ILE A 315 6.81 26.10 1.62
C ILE A 315 7.85 26.69 2.57
N GLN A 316 8.30 27.94 2.30
CA GLN A 316 9.27 28.62 3.16
C GLN A 316 8.71 28.90 4.56
N ALA A 317 7.45 29.38 4.64
CA ALA A 317 6.77 29.62 5.91
C ALA A 317 6.58 28.33 6.72
N THR A 318 6.24 27.21 6.05
CA THR A 318 6.17 25.89 6.66
C THR A 318 7.50 25.49 7.30
N ARG A 319 8.59 25.65 6.56
CA ARG A 319 9.94 25.37 7.09
C ARG A 319 10.33 26.30 8.25
N ALA A 320 9.98 27.57 8.14
CA ALA A 320 10.21 28.54 9.21
C ALA A 320 9.40 28.20 10.48
N ALA A 321 8.23 27.56 10.32
CA ALA A 321 7.44 27.03 11.42
C ALA A 321 7.98 25.69 12.00
N GLY A 322 9.06 25.14 11.43
CA GLY A 322 9.71 23.91 11.90
C GLY A 322 9.22 22.62 11.26
N ALA A 323 8.29 22.71 10.30
CA ALA A 323 7.75 21.56 9.59
C ALA A 323 8.42 21.37 8.20
N LYS A 324 8.43 20.15 7.70
CA LYS A 324 8.72 19.84 6.29
C LYS A 324 7.48 20.09 5.45
N ALA A 325 7.66 20.54 4.21
CA ALA A 325 6.56 20.82 3.29
C ALA A 325 6.44 19.73 2.24
N ALA A 326 5.26 19.14 2.12
CA ALA A 326 4.93 18.18 1.06
C ALA A 326 3.91 18.78 0.09
N ILE A 327 3.97 18.30 -1.14
CA ILE A 327 3.03 18.65 -2.20
C ILE A 327 2.25 17.39 -2.59
N TYR A 328 0.93 17.53 -2.63
CA TYR A 328 0.00 16.49 -3.04
C TYR A 328 0.03 16.25 -4.55
N MET A 329 -0.08 14.98 -4.93
CA MET A 329 -0.40 14.52 -6.28
C MET A 329 -1.36 13.33 -6.18
N HIS A 330 -2.00 12.97 -7.28
CA HIS A 330 -2.89 11.82 -7.37
C HIS A 330 -2.42 10.85 -8.45
N ALA A 331 -2.41 9.54 -8.13
CA ALA A 331 -1.84 8.53 -9.02
C ALA A 331 -2.71 8.20 -10.24
N ALA A 332 -4.02 8.15 -10.06
CA ALA A 332 -4.91 7.60 -11.08
C ALA A 332 -6.21 8.38 -11.33
N LEU A 333 -6.58 9.36 -10.49
CA LEU A 333 -7.71 10.21 -10.78
C LEU A 333 -7.30 11.22 -11.85
N PHE A 334 -8.12 11.35 -12.89
CA PHE A 334 -7.89 12.25 -14.00
C PHE A 334 -9.18 13.04 -14.31
N ASP A 335 -9.15 14.32 -14.03
CA ASP A 335 -10.26 15.23 -14.24
C ASP A 335 -10.37 15.62 -15.72
N ASP A 336 -11.56 15.51 -16.34
CA ASP A 336 -11.75 15.89 -17.75
C ASP A 336 -11.71 17.40 -18.00
N ALA A 337 -11.77 18.20 -16.95
CA ALA A 337 -11.48 19.63 -17.02
C ALA A 337 -9.97 19.95 -17.03
N ALA A 338 -9.09 18.95 -16.85
CA ALA A 338 -7.66 19.17 -16.92
C ALA A 338 -7.22 19.59 -18.33
N PRO A 339 -6.45 20.68 -18.52
CA PRO A 339 -6.01 21.15 -19.83
C PRO A 339 -5.28 20.10 -20.69
N CYS A 340 -4.69 19.10 -20.05
CA CYS A 340 -4.01 17.99 -20.73
C CYS A 340 -4.96 16.82 -21.08
N PHE A 341 -6.25 16.86 -20.71
CA PHE A 341 -7.15 15.72 -20.81
C PHE A 341 -7.29 15.22 -22.26
N ASP A 342 -7.59 16.10 -23.22
CA ASP A 342 -7.77 15.69 -24.62
C ASP A 342 -6.55 14.97 -25.19
N ARG A 343 -5.35 15.42 -24.83
CA ARG A 343 -4.09 14.82 -25.25
C ARG A 343 -3.86 13.44 -24.62
N LEU A 344 -4.26 13.27 -23.36
CA LEU A 344 -3.99 12.08 -22.56
C LEU A 344 -5.22 11.19 -22.34
N ARG A 345 -6.33 11.47 -22.98
CA ARG A 345 -7.59 10.73 -22.77
C ARG A 345 -7.49 9.23 -23.06
N GLU A 346 -6.56 8.84 -23.94
CA GLU A 346 -6.29 7.43 -24.23
C GLU A 346 -5.53 6.73 -23.08
N CYS A 347 -5.01 7.48 -22.09
CA CYS A 347 -4.46 6.93 -20.86
C CYS A 347 -5.53 6.49 -19.86
N VAL A 348 -6.81 6.81 -20.10
CA VAL A 348 -7.91 6.36 -19.24
C VAL A 348 -8.05 4.84 -19.35
N GLN A 349 -8.19 4.20 -18.19
CA GLN A 349 -8.40 2.77 -18.09
C GLN A 349 -9.73 2.36 -18.75
N VAL A 350 -9.71 1.23 -19.43
CA VAL A 350 -10.88 0.69 -20.14
C VAL A 350 -11.29 -0.62 -19.48
N ASP A 351 -12.59 -0.82 -19.27
CA ASP A 351 -13.17 -2.04 -18.76
C ASP A 351 -13.29 -3.15 -19.82
N ALA A 352 -13.77 -4.34 -19.42
CA ALA A 352 -13.93 -5.48 -20.31
C ALA A 352 -14.97 -5.27 -21.42
N SER A 353 -15.86 -4.27 -21.29
CA SER A 353 -16.85 -3.90 -22.32
C SER A 353 -16.29 -2.88 -23.33
N GLY A 354 -15.06 -2.42 -23.14
CA GLY A 354 -14.45 -1.39 -23.98
C GLY A 354 -14.81 0.04 -23.56
N GLN A 355 -15.44 0.23 -22.39
CA GLN A 355 -15.80 1.55 -21.90
C GLN A 355 -14.73 2.14 -21.01
N ARG A 356 -14.52 3.46 -21.10
CA ARG A 356 -13.63 4.17 -20.20
C ARG A 356 -14.18 4.14 -18.77
N MET A 357 -13.30 3.83 -17.82
CA MET A 357 -13.68 3.69 -16.42
C MET A 357 -13.81 5.04 -15.74
N ASP A 358 -14.99 5.28 -15.16
CA ASP A 358 -15.23 6.38 -14.24
C ASP A 358 -14.46 6.13 -12.93
N PHE A 359 -13.85 7.18 -12.37
CA PHE A 359 -13.26 7.08 -11.04
C PHE A 359 -14.33 7.11 -9.93
N GLY A 360 -15.47 7.78 -10.22
CA GLY A 360 -16.62 7.86 -9.31
C GLY A 360 -16.48 8.89 -8.20
N TRP A 361 -15.40 9.68 -8.20
CA TRP A 361 -15.20 10.75 -7.24
C TRP A 361 -15.61 12.09 -7.83
N THR A 362 -16.47 12.82 -7.12
CA THR A 362 -16.93 14.16 -7.45
C THR A 362 -16.81 15.09 -6.23
N GLY A 363 -15.62 15.09 -5.65
CA GLY A 363 -15.34 15.87 -4.45
C GLY A 363 -15.13 17.38 -4.74
N PRO A 364 -14.91 18.17 -3.70
CA PRO A 364 -14.66 19.60 -3.83
C PRO A 364 -13.32 19.95 -4.48
N ASP A 365 -12.48 18.97 -4.69
CA ASP A 365 -11.15 19.04 -5.32
C ASP A 365 -11.17 18.66 -6.80
N THR A 366 -12.37 18.49 -7.41
CA THR A 366 -12.54 18.16 -8.82
C THR A 366 -13.33 19.25 -9.56
N ALA A 367 -13.02 19.44 -10.85
CA ALA A 367 -13.65 20.44 -11.69
C ALA A 367 -14.71 19.87 -12.63
N GLY A 368 -14.48 18.67 -13.10
CA GLY A 368 -15.30 17.99 -14.05
C GLY A 368 -15.62 16.57 -13.63
N LYS A 369 -15.89 15.72 -14.62
CA LYS A 369 -16.01 14.29 -14.42
C LYS A 369 -14.63 13.69 -14.23
N THR A 370 -14.53 12.76 -13.30
CA THR A 370 -13.26 12.10 -12.98
C THR A 370 -13.18 10.71 -13.61
N TRP A 371 -12.06 10.43 -14.21
CA TRP A 371 -11.77 9.20 -14.90
C TRP A 371 -10.61 8.46 -14.22
N ARG A 372 -10.57 7.16 -14.36
CA ARG A 372 -9.45 6.35 -13.86
C ARG A 372 -8.35 6.28 -14.90
N ALA A 373 -7.27 7.02 -14.71
CA ALA A 373 -6.08 6.88 -15.54
C ALA A 373 -5.32 5.59 -15.20
N SER A 374 -4.75 4.96 -16.22
CA SER A 374 -4.07 3.68 -16.10
C SER A 374 -2.59 3.83 -15.82
N LEU A 375 -2.10 3.36 -14.68
CA LEU A 375 -0.67 3.19 -14.45
C LEU A 375 -0.02 2.11 -15.35
N GLY A 376 -0.82 1.33 -16.08
CA GLY A 376 -0.37 0.52 -17.21
C GLY A 376 0.10 1.36 -18.41
N SER A 377 -0.43 2.59 -18.58
CA SER A 377 -0.03 3.50 -19.66
C SER A 377 1.34 4.12 -19.40
N ALA A 378 2.29 3.88 -20.28
CA ALA A 378 3.62 4.49 -20.21
C ALA A 378 3.56 6.02 -20.35
N GLU A 379 2.62 6.52 -21.16
CA GLU A 379 2.42 7.94 -21.37
C GLU A 379 1.90 8.65 -20.11
N TRP A 380 0.93 8.03 -19.40
CA TRP A 380 0.45 8.55 -18.13
C TRP A 380 1.55 8.59 -17.07
N ARG A 381 2.30 7.51 -16.93
CA ARG A 381 3.46 7.48 -16.01
C ARG A 381 4.49 8.55 -16.33
N ALA A 382 4.81 8.73 -17.61
CA ALA A 382 5.74 9.77 -18.05
C ALA A 382 5.23 11.17 -17.72
N HIS A 383 3.93 11.43 -17.94
CA HIS A 383 3.28 12.69 -17.60
C HIS A 383 3.36 12.97 -16.08
N LEU A 384 2.99 12.01 -15.23
CA LEU A 384 3.06 12.19 -13.78
C LEU A 384 4.50 12.42 -13.29
N LEU A 385 5.48 11.69 -13.84
CA LEU A 385 6.90 11.91 -13.52
C LEU A 385 7.37 13.31 -13.95
N GLN A 386 6.91 13.80 -15.10
CA GLN A 386 7.21 15.15 -15.57
C GLN A 386 6.60 16.20 -14.61
N GLN A 387 5.34 16.03 -14.19
CA GLN A 387 4.68 16.88 -13.22
C GLN A 387 5.44 16.90 -11.88
N ALA A 388 5.83 15.72 -11.38
CA ALA A 388 6.63 15.59 -10.17
C ALA A 388 7.99 16.28 -10.31
N GLY A 389 8.66 16.13 -11.45
CA GLY A 389 9.93 16.82 -11.75
C GLY A 389 9.79 18.33 -11.70
N TRP A 390 8.74 18.89 -12.32
CA TRP A 390 8.47 20.33 -12.26
C TRP A 390 8.13 20.82 -10.84
N ILE A 391 7.36 20.04 -10.07
CA ILE A 391 7.07 20.35 -8.66
C ILE A 391 8.39 20.43 -7.88
N MET A 392 9.24 19.43 -8.01
CA MET A 392 10.52 19.38 -7.29
C MET A 392 11.48 20.50 -7.71
N ASP A 393 11.56 20.83 -8.99
CA ASP A 393 12.46 21.89 -9.50
C ASP A 393 11.92 23.29 -9.16
N ILE A 394 10.65 23.56 -9.46
CA ILE A 394 10.06 24.90 -9.36
C ILE A 394 9.72 25.25 -7.91
N LEU A 395 9.08 24.35 -7.18
CA LEU A 395 8.57 24.61 -5.83
C LEU A 395 9.57 24.20 -4.74
N ARG A 396 10.39 23.21 -5.01
CA ARG A 396 11.42 22.67 -4.09
C ARG A 396 10.84 22.23 -2.74
N PRO A 397 9.77 21.42 -2.71
CA PRO A 397 9.25 20.89 -1.45
C PRO A 397 10.25 19.93 -0.80
N ASP A 398 9.91 19.44 0.40
CA ASP A 398 10.67 18.39 1.09
C ASP A 398 10.16 17.00 0.74
N ALA A 399 8.89 16.89 0.29
CA ALA A 399 8.31 15.62 -0.09
C ALA A 399 7.20 15.77 -1.16
N ILE A 400 6.90 14.64 -1.80
CA ILE A 400 5.66 14.42 -2.56
C ILE A 400 4.81 13.41 -1.81
N VAL A 401 3.51 13.68 -1.71
CA VAL A 401 2.49 12.75 -1.23
C VAL A 401 1.62 12.36 -2.42
N MET A 402 1.59 11.07 -2.74
CA MET A 402 0.83 10.51 -3.85
C MET A 402 -0.41 9.80 -3.34
N ASP A 403 -1.56 10.31 -3.68
CA ASP A 403 -2.85 9.80 -3.22
C ASP A 403 -3.37 8.65 -4.08
N GLU A 404 -4.18 7.80 -3.46
CA GLU A 404 -4.86 6.64 -4.03
C GLU A 404 -3.97 5.73 -4.88
N THR A 405 -2.82 5.38 -4.34
CA THR A 405 -1.86 4.52 -5.01
C THR A 405 -2.40 3.11 -5.28
N PHE A 406 -3.39 2.65 -4.49
CA PHE A 406 -4.06 1.36 -4.70
C PHE A 406 -4.73 1.24 -6.08
N ALA A 407 -5.05 2.35 -6.73
CA ALA A 407 -5.58 2.35 -8.10
C ALA A 407 -4.61 1.73 -9.12
N GLY A 408 -3.32 1.58 -8.76
CA GLY A 408 -2.34 0.78 -9.50
C GLY A 408 -2.62 -0.72 -9.53
N LEU A 409 -3.58 -1.23 -8.74
CA LEU A 409 -4.01 -2.64 -8.73
C LEU A 409 -5.16 -2.90 -9.71
N GLY A 410 -5.31 -2.11 -10.75
CA GLY A 410 -6.33 -2.28 -11.77
C GLY A 410 -5.97 -3.33 -12.84
N TYR A 411 -6.96 -3.62 -13.68
CA TYR A 411 -6.79 -4.34 -14.94
C TYR A 411 -7.27 -3.44 -16.07
N ASP A 412 -6.43 -3.20 -17.08
CA ASP A 412 -6.74 -2.35 -18.22
C ASP A 412 -7.05 -3.22 -19.44
N HIS A 413 -8.22 -3.05 -20.04
CA HIS A 413 -8.62 -3.73 -21.25
C HIS A 413 -8.38 -2.91 -22.53
N HIS A 414 -7.67 -1.79 -22.42
CA HIS A 414 -7.35 -0.96 -23.57
C HIS A 414 -6.55 -1.75 -24.62
N ALA A 415 -6.94 -1.64 -25.89
CA ALA A 415 -6.22 -2.29 -26.99
C ALA A 415 -4.74 -1.85 -27.00
N GLY A 416 -3.84 -2.83 -27.13
CA GLY A 416 -2.40 -2.58 -27.13
C GLY A 416 -1.72 -2.53 -25.73
N ARG A 417 -2.50 -2.50 -24.63
CA ARG A 417 -1.96 -2.58 -23.26
C ARG A 417 -2.82 -3.41 -22.30
N THR A 418 -3.58 -4.35 -22.84
CA THR A 418 -4.45 -5.22 -22.03
C THR A 418 -3.65 -5.99 -20.99
N GLY A 419 -3.99 -5.82 -19.71
CA GLY A 419 -3.31 -6.52 -18.62
C GLY A 419 -3.41 -5.83 -17.27
N PRO A 420 -2.82 -6.44 -16.23
CA PRO A 420 -2.74 -5.84 -14.90
C PRO A 420 -1.85 -4.59 -14.92
N THR A 421 -2.27 -3.55 -14.19
CA THR A 421 -1.54 -2.28 -14.13
C THR A 421 -0.41 -2.28 -13.11
N SER A 422 -0.33 -3.30 -12.25
CA SER A 422 0.59 -3.35 -11.12
C SER A 422 2.07 -3.25 -11.48
N ALA A 423 2.50 -3.89 -12.58
CA ALA A 423 3.89 -3.78 -13.03
C ALA A 423 4.26 -2.34 -13.44
N GLY A 424 3.33 -1.66 -14.14
CA GLY A 424 3.50 -0.24 -14.48
C GLY A 424 3.49 0.66 -13.24
N ALA A 425 2.65 0.35 -12.26
CA ALA A 425 2.60 1.09 -10.99
C ALA A 425 3.93 0.95 -10.22
N ILE A 426 4.49 -0.25 -10.11
CA ILE A 426 5.79 -0.48 -9.46
C ILE A 426 6.90 0.31 -10.16
N ASP A 427 6.98 0.22 -11.51
CA ASP A 427 7.95 1.02 -12.29
C ASP A 427 7.79 2.52 -11.99
N PHE A 428 6.56 3.00 -11.98
CA PHE A 428 6.27 4.40 -11.70
C PHE A 428 6.73 4.82 -10.30
N TYR A 429 6.38 4.08 -9.23
CA TYR A 429 6.73 4.47 -7.86
C TYR A 429 8.22 4.36 -7.59
N ARG A 430 8.91 3.36 -8.14
CA ARG A 430 10.37 3.29 -8.12
C ARG A 430 11.01 4.53 -8.74
N ARG A 431 10.57 4.89 -9.94
CA ARG A 431 11.09 6.06 -10.67
C ARG A 431 10.72 7.38 -9.98
N LEU A 432 9.52 7.48 -9.42
CA LEU A 432 9.09 8.65 -8.67
C LEU A 432 9.96 8.85 -7.42
N ARG A 433 10.20 7.79 -6.65
CA ARG A 433 11.10 7.85 -5.49
C ARG A 433 12.51 8.26 -5.90
N ALA A 434 13.06 7.64 -6.93
CA ALA A 434 14.38 7.98 -7.46
C ALA A 434 14.45 9.44 -7.94
N LEU A 435 13.42 9.92 -8.64
CA LEU A 435 13.30 11.31 -9.06
C LEU A 435 13.30 12.27 -7.86
N VAL A 436 12.46 12.02 -6.86
CA VAL A 436 12.40 12.86 -5.65
C VAL A 436 13.75 12.90 -4.93
N ARG A 437 14.42 11.74 -4.80
CA ARG A 437 15.75 11.62 -4.18
C ARG A 437 16.86 12.30 -4.98
N SER A 438 16.73 12.45 -6.29
CA SER A 438 17.72 13.17 -7.11
C SER A 438 17.82 14.67 -6.78
N PHE A 439 16.79 15.23 -6.11
CA PHE A 439 16.79 16.62 -5.62
C PHE A 439 17.41 16.78 -4.21
N GLY A 440 17.79 15.71 -3.56
CA GLY A 440 18.44 15.68 -2.26
C GLY A 440 18.15 14.38 -1.49
N ALA A 441 19.15 13.86 -0.81
CA ALA A 441 19.03 12.62 -0.02
C ALA A 441 18.01 12.74 1.14
N ASP A 442 17.71 13.97 1.56
CA ASP A 442 16.71 14.28 2.59
C ASP A 442 15.28 14.43 2.05
N LYS A 443 15.08 14.34 0.73
CA LYS A 443 13.73 14.39 0.13
C LYS A 443 13.00 13.08 0.31
N ALA A 444 11.66 13.12 0.40
CA ALA A 444 10.86 11.93 0.66
C ALA A 444 9.66 11.79 -0.30
N PHE A 445 9.25 10.55 -0.48
CA PHE A 445 8.03 10.19 -1.20
C PHE A 445 7.12 9.38 -0.28
N PHE A 446 5.87 9.80 -0.15
CA PHE A 446 4.84 9.12 0.64
C PHE A 446 3.70 8.63 -0.25
N THR A 447 3.18 7.46 0.05
CA THR A 447 1.86 7.04 -0.40
C THR A 447 0.78 7.62 0.51
N SER A 448 -0.40 7.84 -0.02
CA SER A 448 -1.58 8.26 0.73
C SER A 448 -2.77 7.46 0.21
N ASP A 449 -3.20 6.49 0.98
CA ASP A 449 -4.32 5.64 0.61
C ASP A 449 -5.33 5.60 1.75
N CYS A 450 -6.60 5.56 1.40
CA CYS A 450 -7.65 5.32 2.40
C CYS A 450 -7.42 4.01 3.16
N SER A 451 -6.56 3.14 2.70
CA SER A 451 -6.40 1.80 3.22
C SER A 451 -5.07 1.14 2.91
N MET A 452 -4.00 1.86 2.96
CA MET A 452 -2.63 1.35 2.73
C MET A 452 -2.53 0.31 1.60
N SER A 453 -1.83 0.63 0.54
CA SER A 453 -1.61 -0.27 -0.59
C SER A 453 -0.26 -0.99 -0.50
N PRO A 454 -0.06 -2.08 -1.27
CA PRO A 454 1.25 -2.71 -1.41
C PRO A 454 2.34 -1.77 -1.89
N PHE A 455 1.98 -0.67 -2.56
CA PHE A 455 2.93 0.27 -3.14
C PHE A 455 3.69 1.10 -2.09
N VAL A 456 3.26 1.08 -0.82
CA VAL A 456 4.04 1.58 0.31
C VAL A 456 5.43 0.92 0.41
N LEU A 457 5.62 -0.26 -0.16
CA LEU A 457 6.92 -0.91 -0.27
C LEU A 457 7.95 -0.04 -1.00
N TRP A 458 7.52 0.78 -1.94
CA TRP A 458 8.39 1.67 -2.73
C TRP A 458 8.34 3.13 -2.29
N ALA A 459 7.69 3.44 -1.17
CA ALA A 459 7.63 4.78 -0.56
C ALA A 459 8.50 4.89 0.69
N ASP A 460 8.72 6.09 1.17
CA ASP A 460 9.44 6.35 2.42
C ASP A 460 8.52 6.28 3.65
N GLY A 461 7.21 6.29 3.45
CA GLY A 461 6.19 6.18 4.48
C GLY A 461 4.79 6.26 3.88
N GLU A 462 3.80 6.19 4.75
CA GLU A 462 2.38 6.23 4.42
C GLU A 462 1.71 7.40 5.15
N CYS A 463 0.98 8.21 4.40
CA CYS A 463 0.18 9.32 4.89
C CYS A 463 -1.32 9.05 4.70
N GLY A 464 -1.76 7.82 4.95
CA GLY A 464 -3.09 7.31 4.63
C GLY A 464 -4.24 8.19 5.07
N ASP A 465 -5.21 8.30 4.19
CA ASP A 465 -6.44 9.03 4.42
C ASP A 465 -7.47 8.17 5.16
N HIS A 466 -7.82 8.54 6.38
CA HIS A 466 -8.79 7.83 7.21
C HIS A 466 -10.05 8.66 7.40
N ALA A 467 -10.82 8.76 6.30
CA ALA A 467 -11.92 9.68 6.18
C ALA A 467 -13.20 9.32 6.94
N TYR A 468 -13.44 8.05 7.26
CA TYR A 468 -14.77 7.59 7.64
C TYR A 468 -14.82 6.90 9.01
N PRO A 469 -15.04 7.66 10.11
CA PRO A 469 -15.14 7.07 11.45
C PRO A 469 -16.28 6.06 11.59
N GLY A 470 -17.39 6.24 10.85
CA GLY A 470 -18.59 5.43 11.00
C GLY A 470 -18.58 4.10 10.24
N LEU A 471 -17.95 4.04 9.07
CA LEU A 471 -17.91 2.84 8.21
C LEU A 471 -16.69 1.96 8.47
N LEU A 472 -15.58 2.57 8.83
CA LEU A 472 -14.27 1.93 8.89
C LEU A 472 -13.55 2.16 10.23
N GLY A 473 -14.09 3.01 11.09
CA GLY A 473 -13.40 3.65 12.21
C GLY A 473 -12.73 2.74 13.24
N GLN A 474 -13.04 1.45 13.29
CA GLN A 474 -12.31 0.50 14.13
C GLN A 474 -11.40 -0.43 13.33
N ALA A 475 -11.71 -0.70 12.07
CA ALA A 475 -10.99 -1.68 11.26
C ALA A 475 -9.69 -1.11 10.66
N LEU A 476 -9.69 0.18 10.29
CA LEU A 476 -8.52 0.84 9.70
C LEU A 476 -7.43 1.15 10.74
N TYR A 477 -7.81 1.42 11.98
CA TYR A 477 -6.88 1.64 13.09
C TYR A 477 -6.44 0.32 13.72
N THR A 478 -6.04 -0.65 12.89
CA THR A 478 -5.47 -1.90 13.40
C THR A 478 -3.97 -1.75 13.61
N GLN A 479 -3.45 -2.45 14.62
CA GLN A 479 -2.02 -2.42 14.92
C GLN A 479 -1.17 -3.08 13.81
N ALA A 480 -1.75 -4.01 13.05
CA ALA A 480 -1.02 -4.82 12.11
C ALA A 480 -0.35 -4.04 10.97
N PRO A 481 -1.04 -3.14 10.23
CA PRO A 481 -0.39 -2.35 9.21
C PRO A 481 0.74 -1.46 9.75
N VAL A 482 0.57 -0.89 10.93
CA VAL A 482 1.58 0.00 11.53
C VAL A 482 2.83 -0.78 11.98
N ARG A 483 2.63 -1.93 12.63
CA ARG A 483 3.74 -2.84 12.98
C ARG A 483 4.49 -3.32 11.74
N TYR A 484 3.74 -3.60 10.68
CA TYR A 484 4.29 -3.95 9.39
C TYR A 484 5.20 -2.86 8.82
N LEU A 485 4.75 -1.61 8.76
CA LEU A 485 5.57 -0.49 8.29
C LEU A 485 6.80 -0.26 9.16
N ALA A 486 6.66 -0.37 10.47
CA ALA A 486 7.80 -0.27 11.39
C ALA A 486 8.83 -1.36 11.13
N ALA A 487 8.41 -2.60 10.86
CA ALA A 487 9.28 -3.71 10.51
C ALA A 487 9.95 -3.53 9.13
N LEU A 488 9.32 -2.81 8.19
CA LEU A 488 9.86 -2.48 6.87
C LEU A 488 10.85 -1.28 6.90
N GLY A 489 11.86 -1.34 7.73
CA GLY A 489 12.91 -0.31 7.78
C GLY A 489 12.50 0.97 8.52
N GLY A 490 11.51 0.89 9.40
CA GLY A 490 11.05 2.01 10.21
C GLY A 490 10.25 3.04 9.43
N LYS A 491 9.54 2.63 8.39
CA LYS A 491 8.64 3.51 7.65
C LYS A 491 7.52 4.00 8.55
N PRO A 492 7.29 5.30 8.67
CA PRO A 492 6.22 5.82 9.51
C PRO A 492 4.86 5.71 8.82
N TRP A 493 3.84 5.49 9.63
CA TRP A 493 2.48 5.77 9.26
C TRP A 493 2.00 7.06 9.95
N ARG A 494 1.55 8.03 9.15
CA ARG A 494 1.13 9.35 9.60
C ARG A 494 -0.20 9.67 8.97
N PRO A 495 -1.30 9.45 9.69
CA PRO A 495 -2.63 9.57 9.11
C PRO A 495 -2.92 10.99 8.62
N CYS A 496 -3.62 11.06 7.52
CA CYS A 496 -4.39 12.21 7.09
C CYS A 496 -5.78 12.08 7.71
N ALA A 497 -6.21 13.00 8.52
CA ALA A 497 -7.46 12.88 9.26
C ALA A 497 -8.46 13.95 8.82
N TRP A 498 -9.51 13.55 8.07
CA TRP A 498 -10.59 14.46 7.65
C TRP A 498 -11.42 14.97 8.83
N HIS A 499 -11.60 14.11 9.82
CA HIS A 499 -12.28 14.40 11.07
C HIS A 499 -11.33 14.26 12.25
N PHE A 500 -10.23 15.02 12.24
CA PHE A 500 -9.14 14.77 13.17
C PHE A 500 -9.58 14.89 14.64
N GLN A 501 -10.51 15.77 14.98
CA GLN A 501 -11.01 15.91 16.34
C GLN A 501 -11.76 14.67 16.81
N GLN A 502 -12.69 14.16 16.00
CA GLN A 502 -13.45 12.94 16.31
C GLN A 502 -12.57 11.70 16.34
N MET A 503 -11.55 11.66 15.48
CA MET A 503 -10.64 10.53 15.35
C MET A 503 -9.48 10.58 16.35
N TRP A 504 -9.31 11.67 17.07
CA TRP A 504 -8.18 11.88 17.95
C TRP A 504 -7.94 10.75 18.96
N PRO A 505 -8.97 10.26 19.71
CA PRO A 505 -8.78 9.17 20.66
C PRO A 505 -8.25 7.87 19.98
N ALA A 506 -8.73 7.55 18.78
CA ALA A 506 -8.30 6.37 18.04
C ALA A 506 -6.86 6.53 17.53
N GLN A 507 -6.50 7.70 17.03
CA GLN A 507 -5.13 8.02 16.61
C GLN A 507 -4.16 7.92 17.78
N MET A 508 -4.49 8.51 18.91
CA MET A 508 -3.65 8.47 20.11
C MET A 508 -3.49 7.07 20.67
N LYS A 509 -4.54 6.25 20.60
CA LYS A 509 -4.45 4.83 20.97
C LYS A 509 -3.40 4.09 20.13
N LEU A 510 -3.45 4.23 18.80
CA LEU A 510 -2.46 3.62 17.91
C LEU A 510 -1.05 4.18 18.10
N ALA A 511 -0.94 5.50 18.26
CA ALA A 511 0.34 6.14 18.49
C ALA A 511 1.05 5.57 19.73
N ARG A 512 0.31 5.38 20.84
CA ARG A 512 0.82 4.80 22.09
C ARG A 512 1.11 3.30 21.97
N GLN A 513 0.30 2.56 21.24
CA GLN A 513 0.43 1.10 21.17
C GLN A 513 1.50 0.61 20.18
N VAL A 514 1.68 1.30 19.06
CA VAL A 514 2.52 0.82 17.94
C VAL A 514 3.39 1.90 17.30
N GLY A 515 3.50 3.07 17.92
CA GLY A 515 4.37 4.14 17.42
C GLY A 515 3.86 4.83 16.15
N ALA A 516 2.57 4.74 15.83
CA ALA A 516 1.96 5.53 14.78
C ALA A 516 2.12 7.03 15.06
N GLY A 517 2.01 7.85 14.02
CA GLY A 517 1.83 9.29 14.20
C GLY A 517 0.38 9.66 14.38
N VAL A 518 0.14 10.96 14.46
CA VAL A 518 -1.19 11.55 14.50
C VAL A 518 -1.34 12.56 13.37
N GLY A 519 -2.54 12.68 12.83
CA GLY A 519 -2.89 13.64 11.80
C GLY A 519 -3.76 14.75 12.37
N VAL A 520 -3.46 15.97 11.94
CA VAL A 520 -4.31 17.15 12.13
C VAL A 520 -4.55 17.80 10.77
N SER A 521 -5.60 18.58 10.63
CA SER A 521 -5.94 19.19 9.34
C SER A 521 -6.64 20.53 9.52
N ASN A 522 -6.81 21.26 8.43
CA ASN A 522 -7.73 22.41 8.43
C ASN A 522 -9.20 22.00 8.21
N GLY A 523 -9.46 20.69 8.22
CA GLY A 523 -10.78 20.09 8.32
C GLY A 523 -11.67 20.29 7.11
N TRP A 524 -11.81 19.26 6.29
CA TRP A 524 -12.78 19.33 5.19
C TRP A 524 -14.23 19.38 5.67
N LEU A 525 -14.62 18.48 6.55
CA LEU A 525 -16.00 18.35 7.01
C LEU A 525 -16.27 19.12 8.30
N GLU A 526 -15.28 19.23 9.16
CA GLU A 526 -15.40 20.00 10.41
C GLU A 526 -15.19 21.51 10.18
N TYR A 527 -14.55 21.88 9.06
CA TYR A 527 -14.21 23.27 8.69
C TYR A 527 -13.54 24.09 9.82
N THR A 528 -12.88 23.41 10.73
CA THR A 528 -12.20 23.99 11.87
C THR A 528 -10.72 23.66 11.82
N GLY A 529 -9.91 24.61 11.34
CA GLY A 529 -8.46 24.51 11.43
C GLY A 529 -7.95 24.59 12.88
N LEU A 530 -6.64 24.40 13.04
CA LEU A 530 -5.96 24.45 14.35
C LEU A 530 -6.20 25.78 15.12
N THR A 531 -6.39 26.86 14.36
CA THR A 531 -6.61 28.20 14.92
C THR A 531 -7.96 28.32 15.65
N ARG A 532 -8.96 27.55 15.25
CA ARG A 532 -10.34 27.65 15.77
C ARG A 532 -10.72 26.51 16.70
N LEU A 533 -9.77 25.71 17.13
CA LEU A 533 -10.02 24.70 18.15
C LEU A 533 -10.48 25.35 19.46
N PRO A 534 -11.52 24.81 20.13
CA PRO A 534 -11.87 25.19 21.47
C PRO A 534 -10.66 25.07 22.40
N ALA A 535 -10.50 26.01 23.32
CA ALA A 535 -9.30 26.08 24.18
C ALA A 535 -9.06 24.78 24.97
N GLU A 536 -10.10 24.15 25.48
CA GLU A 536 -10.03 22.88 26.22
C GLU A 536 -9.58 21.73 25.28
N THR A 537 -10.20 21.60 24.11
CA THR A 537 -9.83 20.60 23.10
C THR A 537 -8.37 20.77 22.68
N LYS A 538 -7.96 22.00 22.42
CA LYS A 538 -6.59 22.34 22.08
C LYS A 538 -5.61 21.93 23.17
N ALA A 539 -5.89 22.29 24.44
CA ALA A 539 -5.03 21.94 25.56
C ALA A 539 -4.89 20.43 25.74
N ALA A 540 -5.99 19.68 25.61
CA ALA A 540 -5.97 18.21 25.68
C ALA A 540 -5.12 17.60 24.55
N MET A 541 -5.29 18.08 23.31
CA MET A 541 -4.50 17.58 22.17
C MET A 541 -3.02 17.88 22.32
N LEU A 542 -2.65 19.07 22.81
CA LEU A 542 -1.25 19.43 23.04
C LEU A 542 -0.60 18.57 24.13
N ALA A 543 -1.33 18.28 25.21
CA ALA A 543 -0.87 17.37 26.26
C ALA A 543 -0.66 15.94 25.70
N ASP A 544 -1.57 15.45 24.90
CA ASP A 544 -1.45 14.17 24.23
C ASP A 544 -0.24 14.10 23.28
N ILE A 545 -0.04 15.12 22.45
CA ILE A 545 1.13 15.24 21.55
C ILE A 545 2.42 15.20 22.36
N GLN A 546 2.48 15.94 23.49
CA GLN A 546 3.66 15.93 24.34
C GLN A 546 4.05 14.50 24.74
N THR A 547 3.07 13.66 25.10
CA THR A 547 3.34 12.26 25.49
C THR A 547 4.01 11.44 24.39
N LEU A 548 3.77 11.76 23.10
CA LEU A 548 4.40 11.05 21.96
C LEU A 548 5.91 11.34 21.83
N PHE A 549 6.34 12.48 22.35
CA PHE A 549 7.75 12.88 22.31
C PHE A 549 8.49 12.50 23.60
N ASP A 550 7.78 12.40 24.72
CA ASP A 550 8.36 12.03 26.02
C ASP A 550 8.62 10.52 26.14
N ALA A 551 7.88 9.70 25.40
CA ALA A 551 8.00 8.22 25.41
C ALA A 551 9.31 7.68 24.80
N ARG A 552 10.36 8.48 24.67
CA ARG A 552 11.71 8.07 24.21
C ARG A 552 12.64 7.76 25.41
N GLY A 553 12.09 7.17 26.47
CA GLY A 553 12.84 6.62 27.57
C GLY A 553 13.05 5.13 27.44
#